data_5ddbe738addefd797faaf987830fe3b5
#
_entry.id   5ddbe738addefd797faaf987830fe3b5
#
_cell.length_a   1.000
_cell.length_b   1.000
_cell.length_c   1.000
_cell.angle_alpha   90.00
_cell.angle_beta   90.00
_cell.angle_gamma   90.00
#
_symmetry.space_group_name_H-M   'P 1'
#
loop_
_entity.id
_entity.type
_entity.pdbx_description
1 polymer ?
#
loop_
_entity_poly.entity_id
_entity_poly.type
_entity_poly.pdbx_seq_one_letter_code
_entity_poly.pdbx_strand_id
1 'polypeptide(L)'
;EHYEPGYDIIFMDVEMPGLDGFGAAEKIRAVDADAVLVFVTNMAQYAIKGYEVDALDYVLKPVNYYQFCTKLSRAVQRVQRRRGGQVVLQLAGGGMQVLSTGDIYYLETHDRLLWYHTTKGEFSVRASLASAEKQLAQYHFSRCNQCYLVNLKYVKAVENDFVHVNTDHLEISRRQRAAFLTAVASYIGGVL
;
A
#
# COMPACT_ATOMS: atom_id res chain seq x y z
N GLU A 1 16.04 11.76 -21.76
CA GLU A 1 16.63 11.08 -20.60
C GLU A 1 15.71 9.96 -20.16
N HIS A 2 16.28 8.79 -19.84
CA HIS A 2 15.53 7.63 -19.39
C HIS A 2 15.30 7.73 -17.88
N TYR A 3 14.03 7.71 -17.42
CA TYR A 3 13.70 7.50 -16.03
C TYR A 3 13.83 6.02 -15.69
N GLU A 4 14.54 5.71 -14.62
CA GLU A 4 14.62 4.37 -14.06
C GLU A 4 13.90 4.36 -12.70
N PRO A 5 12.96 3.39 -12.45
CA PRO A 5 12.30 3.26 -11.17
C PRO A 5 13.29 3.08 -10.02
N GLY A 6 13.07 3.77 -8.92
CA GLY A 6 13.96 3.69 -7.75
C GLY A 6 13.79 4.84 -6.76
N TYR A 7 12.98 5.82 -7.11
CA TYR A 7 12.65 6.94 -6.23
C TYR A 7 11.29 6.73 -5.58
N ASP A 8 11.22 6.88 -4.28
CA ASP A 8 9.95 6.79 -3.54
C ASP A 8 9.09 8.04 -3.68
N ILE A 9 9.74 9.21 -3.66
CA ILE A 9 9.08 10.51 -3.72
C ILE A 9 9.80 11.36 -4.76
N ILE A 10 9.04 11.94 -5.66
CA ILE A 10 9.56 12.82 -6.72
C ILE A 10 8.88 14.18 -6.58
N PHE A 11 9.68 15.21 -6.31
CA PHE A 11 9.23 16.60 -6.39
C PHE A 11 9.55 17.13 -7.78
N MET A 12 8.54 17.70 -8.45
CA MET A 12 8.66 18.12 -9.84
C MET A 12 8.08 19.50 -10.05
N ASP A 13 8.82 20.36 -10.74
CA ASP A 13 8.25 21.61 -11.23
C ASP A 13 7.39 21.36 -12.47
N VAL A 14 6.29 22.07 -12.59
CA VAL A 14 5.45 22.05 -13.80
C VAL A 14 6.14 22.81 -14.95
N GLU A 15 6.79 23.94 -14.61
CA GLU A 15 7.47 24.80 -15.59
C GLU A 15 8.91 24.36 -15.77
N MET A 16 9.15 23.50 -16.76
CA MET A 16 10.50 23.08 -17.13
C MET A 16 10.75 23.29 -18.64
N PRO A 17 11.96 23.73 -19.06
CA PRO A 17 12.29 23.87 -20.48
C PRO A 17 12.20 22.53 -21.22
N GLY A 18 11.48 22.48 -22.32
CA GLY A 18 11.38 21.33 -23.20
C GLY A 18 10.20 20.43 -22.86
N LEU A 19 10.33 19.50 -21.92
CA LEU A 19 9.25 18.64 -21.43
C LEU A 19 8.67 19.29 -20.16
N ASP A 20 7.37 19.58 -20.17
CA ASP A 20 6.71 20.09 -18.98
C ASP A 20 6.58 19.02 -17.89
N GLY A 21 6.30 19.44 -16.65
CA GLY A 21 6.21 18.54 -15.51
C GLY A 21 5.10 17.49 -15.64
N PHE A 22 3.99 17.80 -16.32
CA PHE A 22 2.91 16.83 -16.54
C PHE A 22 3.31 15.76 -17.54
N GLY A 23 3.89 16.14 -18.68
CA GLY A 23 4.39 15.16 -19.64
C GLY A 23 5.54 14.30 -19.08
N ALA A 24 6.34 14.84 -18.13
CA ALA A 24 7.31 14.04 -17.40
C ALA A 24 6.63 13.06 -16.42
N ALA A 25 5.59 13.52 -15.70
CA ALA A 25 4.83 12.69 -14.76
C ALA A 25 4.11 11.54 -15.48
N GLU A 26 3.50 11.78 -16.64
CA GLU A 26 2.88 10.74 -17.47
C GLU A 26 3.89 9.64 -17.87
N LYS A 27 5.07 10.05 -18.31
CA LYS A 27 6.15 9.10 -18.65
C LYS A 27 6.63 8.30 -17.45
N ILE A 28 6.72 8.91 -16.28
CA ILE A 28 7.05 8.22 -15.03
C ILE A 28 5.94 7.22 -14.70
N ARG A 29 4.67 7.62 -14.75
CA ARG A 29 3.52 6.73 -14.47
C ARG A 29 3.47 5.52 -15.40
N ALA A 30 3.87 5.66 -16.65
CA ALA A 30 3.90 4.56 -17.61
C ALA A 30 4.86 3.42 -17.20
N VAL A 31 5.90 3.72 -16.40
CA VAL A 31 6.94 2.75 -16.00
C VAL A 31 7.02 2.53 -14.48
N ASP A 32 6.47 3.47 -13.69
CA ASP A 32 6.49 3.45 -12.23
C ASP A 32 5.18 4.02 -11.68
N ALA A 33 4.23 3.13 -11.46
CA ALA A 33 2.93 3.48 -10.87
C ALA A 33 3.06 3.82 -9.37
N ASP A 34 4.15 3.39 -8.72
CA ASP A 34 4.31 3.45 -7.28
C ASP A 34 5.01 4.71 -6.76
N ALA A 35 5.77 5.43 -7.58
CA ALA A 35 6.43 6.66 -7.16
C ALA A 35 5.41 7.72 -6.70
N VAL A 36 5.65 8.33 -5.55
CA VAL A 36 4.82 9.42 -5.04
C VAL A 36 5.23 10.72 -5.70
N LEU A 37 4.35 11.29 -6.54
CA LEU A 37 4.60 12.55 -7.24
C LEU A 37 4.03 13.73 -6.43
N VAL A 38 4.80 14.79 -6.30
CA VAL A 38 4.39 16.07 -5.69
C VAL A 38 4.86 17.19 -6.60
N PHE A 39 3.94 18.00 -7.10
CA PHE A 39 4.32 19.17 -7.91
C PHE A 39 4.71 20.36 -7.04
N VAL A 40 5.76 21.08 -7.45
CA VAL A 40 6.26 22.31 -6.78
C VAL A 40 6.39 23.38 -7.83
N THR A 41 5.46 24.36 -7.90
CA THR A 41 5.38 25.31 -9.03
C THR A 41 4.75 26.65 -8.65
N ASN A 42 4.88 27.65 -9.51
CA ASN A 42 4.21 28.95 -9.38
C ASN A 42 2.73 28.93 -9.83
N MET A 43 2.30 27.89 -10.56
CA MET A 43 1.03 27.88 -11.28
C MET A 43 -0.09 27.16 -10.52
N ALA A 44 -0.88 27.87 -9.72
CA ALA A 44 -2.02 27.35 -8.96
C ALA A 44 -3.11 26.70 -9.85
N GLN A 45 -3.28 27.19 -11.07
CA GLN A 45 -4.31 26.75 -12.03
C GLN A 45 -4.14 25.29 -12.48
N TYR A 46 -2.94 24.73 -12.34
CA TYR A 46 -2.66 23.35 -12.73
C TYR A 46 -2.89 22.32 -11.64
N ALA A 47 -3.34 22.73 -10.44
CA ALA A 47 -3.63 21.78 -9.35
C ALA A 47 -4.67 20.71 -9.75
N ILE A 48 -5.65 21.06 -10.60
CA ILE A 48 -6.66 20.13 -11.10
C ILE A 48 -6.05 19.07 -12.03
N LYS A 49 -5.09 19.44 -12.88
CA LYS A 49 -4.41 18.49 -13.77
C LYS A 49 -3.54 17.46 -13.02
N GLY A 50 -3.15 17.75 -11.79
CA GLY A 50 -2.40 16.79 -10.97
C GLY A 50 -3.15 15.48 -10.74
N TYR A 51 -4.49 15.49 -10.78
CA TYR A 51 -5.30 14.28 -10.66
C TYR A 51 -5.13 13.32 -11.85
N GLU A 52 -4.87 13.83 -13.06
CA GLU A 52 -4.71 13.00 -14.26
C GLU A 52 -3.47 12.10 -14.21
N VAL A 53 -2.46 12.49 -13.43
CA VAL A 53 -1.20 11.74 -13.23
C VAL A 53 -1.09 11.15 -11.82
N ASP A 54 -2.18 11.07 -11.06
CA ASP A 54 -2.21 10.60 -9.65
C ASP A 54 -1.10 11.25 -8.81
N ALA A 55 -0.97 12.58 -8.89
CA ALA A 55 -0.07 13.32 -8.01
C ALA A 55 -0.67 13.38 -6.61
N LEU A 56 0.16 13.08 -5.59
CA LEU A 56 -0.29 13.09 -4.20
C LEU A 56 -0.66 14.49 -3.71
N ASP A 57 0.11 15.49 -4.13
CA ASP A 57 -0.07 16.85 -3.62
C ASP A 57 0.58 17.90 -4.55
N TYR A 58 0.30 19.16 -4.22
CA TYR A 58 0.71 20.33 -4.97
C TYR A 58 1.25 21.39 -4.00
N VAL A 59 2.46 21.91 -4.26
CA VAL A 59 3.13 22.93 -3.45
C VAL A 59 3.30 24.18 -4.29
N LEU A 60 2.75 25.31 -3.84
CA LEU A 60 2.95 26.60 -4.50
C LEU A 60 4.26 27.24 -4.07
N LYS A 61 5.00 27.80 -5.02
CA LYS A 61 6.12 28.71 -4.76
C LYS A 61 5.59 30.10 -4.43
N PRO A 62 6.21 30.85 -3.48
CA PRO A 62 7.37 30.48 -2.68
C PRO A 62 7.04 29.39 -1.66
N VAL A 63 7.90 28.39 -1.54
CA VAL A 63 7.67 27.23 -0.67
C VAL A 63 7.67 27.63 0.79
N ASN A 64 6.52 27.54 1.45
CA ASN A 64 6.42 27.74 2.89
C ASN A 64 6.88 26.47 3.64
N TYR A 65 7.78 26.62 4.60
CA TYR A 65 8.36 25.52 5.36
C TYR A 65 7.32 24.61 6.01
N TYR A 66 6.35 25.19 6.72
CA TYR A 66 5.32 24.40 7.42
C TYR A 66 4.42 23.62 6.47
N GLN A 67 4.01 24.26 5.37
CA GLN A 67 3.20 23.58 4.33
C GLN A 67 3.99 22.47 3.67
N PHE A 68 5.26 22.71 3.35
CA PHE A 68 6.14 21.71 2.77
C PHE A 68 6.31 20.51 3.70
N CYS A 69 6.62 20.73 4.99
CA CYS A 69 6.76 19.66 5.98
C CYS A 69 5.48 18.83 6.10
N THR A 70 4.30 19.47 6.08
CA THR A 70 3.02 18.76 6.14
C THR A 70 2.84 17.84 4.92
N LYS A 71 3.12 18.35 3.72
CA LYS A 71 3.00 17.59 2.48
C LYS A 71 4.06 16.50 2.34
N LEU A 72 5.30 16.78 2.75
CA LEU A 72 6.36 15.78 2.83
C LEU A 72 5.99 14.66 3.81
N SER A 73 5.45 14.98 4.98
CA SER A 73 4.99 13.98 5.94
C SER A 73 3.91 13.05 5.35
N ARG A 74 2.96 13.61 4.58
CA ARG A 74 1.95 12.82 3.85
C ARG A 74 2.58 11.92 2.80
N ALA A 75 3.55 12.44 2.04
CA ALA A 75 4.28 11.68 1.03
C ALA A 75 5.06 10.51 1.66
N VAL A 76 5.78 10.76 2.76
CA VAL A 76 6.50 9.73 3.51
C VAL A 76 5.53 8.67 4.06
N GLN A 77 4.39 9.07 4.63
CA GLN A 77 3.36 8.13 5.09
C GLN A 77 2.81 7.27 3.94
N ARG A 78 2.60 7.86 2.74
CA ARG A 78 2.16 7.12 1.56
C ARG A 78 3.18 6.05 1.14
N VAL A 79 4.47 6.42 1.11
CA VAL A 79 5.59 5.49 0.84
C VAL A 79 5.65 4.39 1.90
N GLN A 80 5.60 4.75 3.17
CA GLN A 80 5.65 3.78 4.28
C GLN A 80 4.48 2.79 4.21
N ARG A 81 3.28 3.26 3.91
CA ARG A 81 2.10 2.39 3.70
C ARG A 81 2.29 1.43 2.52
N ARG A 82 2.89 1.90 1.41
CA ARG A 82 3.16 1.07 0.21
C ARG A 82 4.28 0.06 0.45
N ARG A 83 5.38 0.48 1.06
CA ARG A 83 6.51 -0.41 1.42
C ARG A 83 6.13 -1.42 2.50
N GLY A 84 5.07 -1.14 3.25
CA GLY A 84 4.70 -1.91 4.43
C GLY A 84 5.65 -1.64 5.59
N GLY A 85 5.23 -2.05 6.80
CA GLY A 85 6.12 -2.10 7.97
C GLY A 85 6.95 -3.37 7.96
N GLN A 86 7.80 -3.50 8.96
CA GLN A 86 8.46 -4.75 9.28
C GLN A 86 7.79 -5.40 10.49
N VAL A 87 7.63 -6.70 10.43
CA VAL A 87 7.20 -7.52 11.57
C VAL A 87 8.31 -8.52 11.91
N VAL A 88 8.55 -8.67 13.19
CA VAL A 88 9.50 -9.68 13.70
C VAL A 88 8.69 -10.85 14.21
N LEU A 89 8.85 -12.01 13.59
CA LEU A 89 8.18 -13.24 13.93
C LEU A 89 9.07 -14.09 14.82
N GLN A 90 8.54 -14.52 15.98
CA GLN A 90 9.13 -15.58 16.80
C GLN A 90 8.60 -16.91 16.27
N LEU A 91 9.42 -17.66 15.56
CA LEU A 91 8.99 -18.88 14.88
C LEU A 91 8.62 -19.99 15.90
N ALA A 92 7.57 -20.73 15.61
CA ALA A 92 7.10 -21.84 16.46
C ALA A 92 8.17 -22.95 16.59
N GLY A 93 8.99 -23.15 15.57
CA GLY A 93 10.13 -24.07 15.53
C GLY A 93 11.42 -23.52 16.11
N GLY A 94 11.42 -22.28 16.62
CA GLY A 94 12.59 -21.56 17.12
C GLY A 94 13.19 -20.59 16.09
N GLY A 95 13.90 -19.60 16.59
CA GLY A 95 14.50 -18.54 15.78
C GLY A 95 13.56 -17.36 15.54
N MET A 96 14.07 -16.35 14.82
CA MET A 96 13.35 -15.13 14.45
C MET A 96 13.41 -14.91 12.94
N GLN A 97 12.31 -14.40 12.38
CA GLN A 97 12.22 -13.96 11.00
C GLN A 97 11.74 -12.52 10.94
N VAL A 98 12.46 -11.67 10.20
CA VAL A 98 12.00 -10.31 9.87
C VAL A 98 11.34 -10.34 8.51
N LEU A 99 10.09 -9.91 8.44
CA LEU A 99 9.31 -9.83 7.20
C LEU A 99 8.85 -8.40 6.97
N SER A 100 8.86 -7.96 5.71
CA SER A 100 8.07 -6.80 5.31
C SER A 100 6.58 -7.18 5.28
N THR A 101 5.71 -6.33 5.80
CA THR A 101 4.26 -6.55 5.70
C THR A 101 3.80 -6.57 4.24
N GLY A 102 4.54 -5.90 3.35
CA GLY A 102 4.34 -5.94 1.90
C GLY A 102 4.66 -7.31 1.26
N ASP A 103 5.39 -8.19 1.94
CA ASP A 103 5.69 -9.55 1.46
C ASP A 103 4.63 -10.57 1.89
N ILE A 104 3.69 -10.20 2.77
CA ILE A 104 2.68 -11.11 3.34
C ILE A 104 1.44 -11.08 2.47
N TYR A 105 1.01 -12.23 1.98
CA TYR A 105 -0.25 -12.41 1.25
C TYR A 105 -1.45 -12.44 2.18
N TYR A 106 -1.41 -13.31 3.16
CA TYR A 106 -2.46 -13.45 4.18
C TYR A 106 -1.92 -14.22 5.39
N LEU A 107 -2.68 -14.20 6.48
CA LEU A 107 -2.44 -15.01 7.68
C LEU A 107 -3.59 -16.00 7.85
N GLU A 108 -3.25 -17.20 8.31
CA GLU A 108 -4.19 -18.28 8.58
C GLU A 108 -4.00 -18.86 9.98
N THR A 109 -5.09 -19.11 10.68
CA THR A 109 -5.05 -19.91 11.92
C THR A 109 -5.32 -21.37 11.60
N HIS A 110 -4.30 -22.20 11.70
CA HIS A 110 -4.35 -23.64 11.48
C HIS A 110 -3.50 -24.38 12.53
N ASP A 111 -3.96 -25.53 13.02
CA ASP A 111 -3.27 -26.38 14.00
C ASP A 111 -2.76 -25.64 15.26
N ARG A 112 -3.57 -24.71 15.78
CA ARG A 112 -3.25 -23.85 16.94
C ARG A 112 -2.04 -22.93 16.73
N LEU A 113 -1.58 -22.78 15.49
CA LEU A 113 -0.54 -21.84 15.09
C LEU A 113 -1.15 -20.77 14.19
N LEU A 114 -0.46 -19.64 14.13
CA LEU A 114 -0.72 -18.59 13.16
C LEU A 114 0.32 -18.69 12.05
N TRP A 115 -0.13 -18.95 10.85
CA TRP A 115 0.69 -19.10 9.66
C TRP A 115 0.70 -17.79 8.85
N TYR A 116 1.86 -17.38 8.42
CA TYR A 116 2.11 -16.25 7.53
C TYR A 116 2.45 -16.81 6.15
N HIS A 117 1.55 -16.67 5.18
CA HIS A 117 1.77 -17.01 3.78
C HIS A 117 2.40 -15.82 3.06
N THR A 118 3.61 -15.97 2.54
CA THR A 118 4.40 -14.84 2.07
C THR A 118 5.09 -15.11 0.73
N THR A 119 5.65 -14.07 0.11
CA THR A 119 6.50 -14.19 -1.09
C THR A 119 7.77 -14.99 -0.85
N LYS A 120 8.17 -15.18 0.42
CA LYS A 120 9.41 -15.85 0.85
C LYS A 120 9.16 -17.24 1.44
N GLY A 121 7.94 -17.75 1.34
CA GLY A 121 7.52 -19.01 1.92
C GLY A 121 6.57 -18.84 3.10
N GLU A 122 6.38 -19.89 3.86
CA GLU A 122 5.43 -19.95 4.97
C GLU A 122 6.17 -19.98 6.32
N PHE A 123 5.65 -19.20 7.27
CA PHE A 123 6.21 -19.09 8.61
C PHE A 123 5.10 -19.26 9.66
N SER A 124 5.33 -20.07 10.67
CA SER A 124 4.36 -20.26 11.74
C SER A 124 4.84 -19.70 13.08
N VAL A 125 3.90 -19.11 13.82
CA VAL A 125 4.15 -18.53 15.14
C VAL A 125 3.08 -18.93 16.15
N ARG A 126 3.40 -18.85 17.44
CA ARG A 126 2.44 -19.04 18.54
C ARG A 126 1.82 -17.69 18.88
N ALA A 127 0.85 -17.26 18.09
CA ALA A 127 0.11 -16.02 18.29
C ALA A 127 -1.36 -16.19 17.90
N SER A 128 -2.21 -15.24 18.29
CA SER A 128 -3.61 -15.23 17.85
C SER A 128 -3.76 -14.34 16.62
N LEU A 129 -4.73 -14.69 15.77
CA LEU A 129 -5.09 -13.84 14.61
C LEU A 129 -5.52 -12.43 15.06
N ALA A 130 -6.19 -12.32 16.21
CA ALA A 130 -6.62 -11.02 16.77
C ALA A 130 -5.43 -10.14 17.19
N SER A 131 -4.32 -10.74 17.68
CA SER A 131 -3.09 -10.01 18.00
C SER A 131 -2.41 -9.51 16.73
N ALA A 132 -2.32 -10.36 15.71
CA ALA A 132 -1.75 -9.99 14.41
C ALA A 132 -2.59 -8.91 13.71
N GLU A 133 -3.93 -9.00 13.78
CA GLU A 133 -4.83 -7.99 13.23
C GLU A 133 -4.57 -6.59 13.82
N LYS A 134 -4.37 -6.50 15.14
CA LYS A 134 -4.00 -5.23 15.80
C LYS A 134 -2.63 -4.72 15.34
N GLN A 135 -1.64 -5.60 15.23
CA GLN A 135 -0.29 -5.24 14.79
C GLN A 135 -0.27 -4.78 13.34
N LEU A 136 -1.11 -5.38 12.49
CA LEU A 136 -1.17 -5.13 11.04
C LEU A 136 -2.25 -4.11 10.64
N ALA A 137 -3.01 -3.54 11.59
CA ALA A 137 -4.15 -2.67 11.31
C ALA A 137 -3.84 -1.47 10.39
N GLN A 138 -2.61 -0.93 10.46
CA GLN A 138 -2.19 0.21 9.64
C GLN A 138 -1.68 -0.18 8.24
N TYR A 139 -1.58 -1.49 7.92
CA TYR A 139 -0.96 -2.00 6.69
C TYR A 139 -1.96 -2.64 5.72
N HIS A 140 -3.21 -2.20 5.78
CA HIS A 140 -4.27 -2.65 4.87
C HIS A 140 -4.56 -4.16 4.92
N PHE A 141 -4.50 -4.74 6.10
CA PHE A 141 -4.99 -6.08 6.34
C PHE A 141 -6.45 -6.04 6.78
N SER A 142 -7.26 -6.96 6.27
CA SER A 142 -8.67 -7.09 6.64
C SER A 142 -9.04 -8.56 6.85
N ARG A 143 -9.85 -8.80 7.88
CA ARG A 143 -10.33 -10.14 8.21
C ARG A 143 -11.48 -10.53 7.28
N CYS A 144 -11.36 -11.66 6.55
CA CYS A 144 -12.44 -12.18 5.72
C CYS A 144 -13.27 -13.26 6.42
N ASN A 145 -12.69 -13.98 7.41
CA ASN A 145 -13.42 -14.88 8.31
C ASN A 145 -12.67 -15.02 9.65
N GLN A 146 -13.08 -16.01 10.49
CA GLN A 146 -12.44 -16.21 11.80
C GLN A 146 -11.01 -16.76 11.71
N CYS A 147 -10.63 -17.38 10.59
CA CYS A 147 -9.33 -18.03 10.41
C CYS A 147 -8.36 -17.21 9.52
N TYR A 148 -8.85 -16.29 8.70
CA TYR A 148 -8.06 -15.58 7.72
C TYR A 148 -8.01 -14.05 7.92
N LEU A 149 -6.80 -13.49 7.82
CA LEU A 149 -6.53 -12.05 7.77
C LEU A 149 -5.77 -11.76 6.46
N VAL A 150 -6.38 -11.02 5.56
CA VAL A 150 -5.94 -10.84 4.16
C VAL A 150 -5.28 -9.50 3.97
N ASN A 151 -4.15 -9.46 3.30
CA ASN A 151 -3.54 -8.24 2.81
C ASN A 151 -4.27 -7.78 1.54
N LEU A 152 -4.94 -6.64 1.62
CA LEU A 152 -5.77 -6.11 0.53
C LEU A 152 -4.97 -5.80 -0.74
N LYS A 153 -3.67 -5.58 -0.63
CA LYS A 153 -2.76 -5.41 -1.77
C LYS A 153 -2.78 -6.59 -2.75
N TYR A 154 -2.99 -7.80 -2.24
CA TYR A 154 -2.93 -9.04 -3.02
C TYR A 154 -4.29 -9.61 -3.40
N VAL A 155 -5.37 -8.89 -3.11
CA VAL A 155 -6.71 -9.25 -3.55
C VAL A 155 -6.82 -9.04 -5.06
N LYS A 156 -7.03 -10.13 -5.79
CA LYS A 156 -7.20 -10.12 -7.27
C LYS A 156 -8.66 -10.02 -7.67
N ALA A 157 -9.52 -10.77 -6.97
CA ALA A 157 -10.96 -10.79 -7.21
C ALA A 157 -11.71 -11.20 -5.94
N VAL A 158 -12.99 -10.84 -5.88
CA VAL A 158 -13.94 -11.39 -4.92
C VAL A 158 -15.10 -11.97 -5.73
N GLU A 159 -15.30 -13.27 -5.61
CA GLU A 159 -16.33 -14.00 -6.34
C GLU A 159 -17.17 -14.82 -5.37
N ASN A 160 -18.46 -14.58 -5.37
CA ASN A 160 -19.40 -15.19 -4.42
C ASN A 160 -18.93 -15.00 -2.96
N ASP A 161 -18.66 -16.09 -2.26
CA ASP A 161 -18.20 -16.09 -0.86
C ASP A 161 -16.69 -16.37 -0.75
N PHE A 162 -15.91 -16.12 -1.82
CA PHE A 162 -14.46 -16.32 -1.83
C PHE A 162 -13.72 -15.05 -2.25
N VAL A 163 -12.55 -14.83 -1.62
CA VAL A 163 -11.55 -13.85 -2.06
C VAL A 163 -10.37 -14.58 -2.67
N HIS A 164 -9.94 -14.12 -3.83
CA HIS A 164 -8.76 -14.64 -4.54
C HIS A 164 -7.55 -13.83 -4.14
N VAL A 165 -6.59 -14.49 -3.48
CA VAL A 165 -5.35 -13.87 -2.98
C VAL A 165 -4.19 -14.68 -3.52
N ASN A 166 -3.35 -14.07 -4.33
CA ASN A 166 -2.27 -14.74 -5.06
C ASN A 166 -2.81 -15.92 -5.90
N THR A 167 -2.59 -17.15 -5.48
CA THR A 167 -3.09 -18.39 -6.10
C THR A 167 -4.19 -19.06 -5.28
N ASP A 168 -4.50 -18.53 -4.11
CA ASP A 168 -5.37 -19.16 -3.12
C ASP A 168 -6.77 -18.55 -3.14
N HIS A 169 -7.76 -19.38 -2.79
CA HIS A 169 -9.16 -18.99 -2.67
C HIS A 169 -9.59 -19.12 -1.21
N LEU A 170 -9.79 -18.00 -0.54
CA LEU A 170 -10.11 -17.96 0.88
C LEU A 170 -11.61 -17.67 1.08
N GLU A 171 -12.26 -18.43 1.91
CA GLU A 171 -13.69 -18.26 2.19
C GLU A 171 -13.94 -16.98 2.99
N ILE A 172 -14.96 -16.22 2.59
CA ILE A 172 -15.45 -15.03 3.29
C ILE A 172 -16.69 -15.44 4.09
N SER A 173 -16.62 -15.35 5.41
CA SER A 173 -17.79 -15.66 6.24
C SER A 173 -18.90 -14.61 6.07
N ARG A 174 -20.17 -15.03 6.18
CA ARG A 174 -21.32 -14.11 6.09
C ARG A 174 -21.20 -12.93 7.05
N ARG A 175 -20.69 -13.17 8.26
CA ARG A 175 -20.49 -12.14 9.28
C ARG A 175 -19.48 -11.08 8.89
N GLN A 176 -18.40 -11.45 8.21
CA GLN A 176 -17.31 -10.54 7.85
C GLN A 176 -17.50 -9.91 6.46
N ARG A 177 -18.39 -10.46 5.65
CA ARG A 177 -18.53 -10.09 4.23
C ARG A 177 -18.70 -8.58 4.00
N ALA A 178 -19.63 -7.94 4.68
CA ALA A 178 -19.90 -6.51 4.48
C ALA A 178 -18.69 -5.65 4.85
N ALA A 179 -18.07 -5.91 6.01
CA ALA A 179 -16.89 -5.19 6.47
C ALA A 179 -15.68 -5.41 5.53
N PHE A 180 -15.47 -6.66 5.08
CA PHE A 180 -14.40 -7.01 4.17
C PHE A 180 -14.54 -6.32 2.80
N LEU A 181 -15.73 -6.37 2.19
CA LEU A 181 -16.00 -5.69 0.92
C LEU A 181 -15.83 -4.16 1.02
N THR A 182 -16.28 -3.56 2.13
CA THR A 182 -16.03 -2.13 2.40
C THR A 182 -14.54 -1.84 2.49
N ALA A 183 -13.76 -2.68 3.16
CA ALA A 183 -12.31 -2.52 3.26
C ALA A 183 -11.62 -2.63 1.88
N VAL A 184 -12.02 -3.61 1.06
CA VAL A 184 -11.51 -3.77 -0.32
C VAL A 184 -11.84 -2.54 -1.17
N ALA A 185 -13.11 -2.08 -1.14
CA ALA A 185 -13.55 -0.91 -1.91
C ALA A 185 -12.80 0.37 -1.46
N SER A 186 -12.62 0.56 -0.15
CA SER A 186 -11.87 1.69 0.39
C SER A 186 -10.38 1.64 0.03
N TYR A 187 -9.81 0.43 -0.04
CA TYR A 187 -8.42 0.26 -0.45
C TYR A 187 -8.23 0.62 -1.93
N ILE A 188 -9.11 0.11 -2.82
CA ILE A 188 -9.08 0.40 -4.27
C ILE A 188 -9.40 1.88 -4.51
N GLY A 189 -10.45 2.44 -3.90
CA GLY A 189 -10.83 3.84 -4.05
C GLY A 189 -9.84 4.84 -3.44
N GLY A 190 -8.93 4.42 -2.58
CA GLY A 190 -7.81 5.22 -2.07
C GLY A 190 -6.52 5.06 -2.89
N VAL A 191 -6.56 4.21 -3.94
CA VAL A 191 -5.48 3.97 -4.92
C VAL A 191 -5.81 4.63 -6.27
N LEU A 192 -7.09 5.07 -6.47
CA LEU A 192 -7.57 5.85 -7.63
C LEU A 192 -7.38 7.34 -7.43
#